data_78c563d58f395387fced7ecd0e6595be
#
_entry.id   78c563d58f395387fced7ecd0e6595be
#
_cell.length_a   1.000
_cell.length_b   1.000
_cell.length_c   1.000
_cell.angle_alpha   90.00
_cell.angle_beta   90.00
_cell.angle_gamma   90.00
#
_symmetry.space_group_name_H-M   'P 1'
#
loop_
_entity.id
_entity.type
_entity.pdbx_description
1 polymer ?
#
loop_
_entity_poly.entity_id
_entity_poly.type
_entity_poly.pdbx_seq_one_letter_code
_entity_poly.pdbx_strand_id
1 'polypeptide(L)'
;MSILEYNRKKTKLRLLAGEQVHWIENNAKRDYIRQCVLSFPLWVKDSDLRPIWDKAKQLEAETGIKHVLDHIVPISHPYVSGLTVPWNLQILTSMQNSKKSNKFHPDQTDLFEEL
;
A
#
# COMPACT_ATOMS: atom_id res chain seq x y z
N MET A 1 13.91 14.80 1.26
CA MET A 1 12.61 14.36 0.72
C MET A 1 12.71 14.25 -0.80
N SER A 2 12.28 13.12 -1.37
CA SER A 2 12.27 12.97 -2.83
C SER A 2 11.14 13.78 -3.46
N ILE A 3 11.24 14.03 -4.77
CA ILE A 3 10.19 14.71 -5.53
C ILE A 3 8.90 13.89 -5.48
N LEU A 4 9.00 12.57 -5.62
CA LEU A 4 7.83 11.69 -5.55
C LEU A 4 7.15 11.75 -4.19
N GLU A 5 7.93 11.73 -3.11
CA GLU A 5 7.41 11.84 -1.75
C GLU A 5 6.74 13.19 -1.53
N TYR A 6 7.36 14.28 -1.98
CA TYR A 6 6.79 15.61 -1.90
C TYR A 6 5.45 15.69 -2.64
N ASN A 7 5.41 15.20 -3.86
CA ASN A 7 4.20 15.24 -4.68
C ASN A 7 3.07 14.40 -4.08
N ARG A 8 3.40 13.24 -3.52
CA ARG A 8 2.43 12.39 -2.85
C ARG A 8 1.81 13.10 -1.65
N LYS A 9 2.64 13.72 -0.81
CA LYS A 9 2.16 14.46 0.37
C LYS A 9 1.32 15.65 -0.01
N LYS A 10 1.74 16.40 -1.02
CA LYS A 10 0.98 17.53 -1.54
C LYS A 10 -0.39 17.09 -2.09
N THR A 11 -0.40 16.01 -2.85
CA THR A 11 -1.66 15.46 -3.39
C THR A 11 -2.59 15.02 -2.28
N LYS A 12 -2.06 14.36 -1.25
CA LYS A 12 -2.87 13.94 -0.09
C LYS A 12 -3.51 15.14 0.60
N LEU A 13 -2.74 16.20 0.84
CA LEU A 13 -3.28 17.40 1.47
C LEU A 13 -4.40 18.03 0.64
N ARG A 14 -4.25 18.04 -0.68
CA ARG A 14 -5.30 18.54 -1.57
C ARG A 14 -6.56 17.69 -1.50
N LEU A 15 -6.42 16.37 -1.48
CA LEU A 15 -7.57 15.47 -1.34
C LEU A 15 -8.27 15.65 -0.01
N LEU A 16 -7.51 15.81 1.08
CA LEU A 16 -8.07 16.04 2.41
C LEU A 16 -8.79 17.38 2.51
N ALA A 17 -8.38 18.37 1.72
CA ALA A 17 -9.05 19.67 1.62
C ALA A 17 -10.31 19.64 0.76
N GLY A 18 -10.67 18.48 0.19
CA GLY A 18 -11.84 18.33 -0.66
C GLY A 18 -11.63 18.77 -2.11
N GLU A 19 -10.38 19.00 -2.52
CA GLU A 19 -10.10 19.40 -3.90
C GLU A 19 -10.19 18.21 -4.84
N GLN A 20 -10.61 18.49 -6.08
CA GLN A 20 -10.54 17.52 -7.16
C GLN A 20 -9.18 17.61 -7.82
N VAL A 21 -8.42 16.50 -7.74
CA VAL A 21 -7.10 16.42 -8.37
C VAL A 21 -7.28 15.91 -9.79
N HIS A 22 -7.07 16.77 -10.77
CA HIS A 22 -7.45 16.55 -12.15
C HIS A 22 -6.91 15.24 -12.76
N TRP A 23 -5.62 14.94 -12.56
CA TRP A 23 -5.04 13.73 -13.13
C TRP A 23 -5.60 12.46 -12.49
N ILE A 24 -6.08 12.53 -11.25
CA ILE A 24 -6.75 11.40 -10.59
C ILE A 24 -8.15 11.24 -11.14
N GLU A 25 -8.90 12.33 -11.22
CA GLU A 25 -10.30 12.31 -11.67
C GLU A 25 -10.44 11.80 -13.10
N ASN A 26 -9.45 12.06 -13.94
CA ASN A 26 -9.44 11.59 -15.33
C ASN A 26 -8.97 10.16 -15.52
N ASN A 27 -8.62 9.46 -14.43
CA ASN A 27 -8.13 8.08 -14.50
C ASN A 27 -9.28 7.11 -14.26
N ALA A 28 -9.33 6.02 -15.06
CA ALA A 28 -10.37 5.00 -14.90
C ALA A 28 -10.33 4.33 -13.51
N LYS A 29 -9.15 4.30 -12.87
CA LYS A 29 -8.97 3.74 -11.53
C LYS A 29 -8.90 4.83 -10.45
N ARG A 30 -9.59 5.93 -10.65
CA ARG A 30 -9.51 7.11 -9.76
C ARG A 30 -9.79 6.79 -8.29
N ASP A 31 -10.76 5.95 -8.01
CA ASP A 31 -11.10 5.63 -6.62
C ASP A 31 -10.00 4.86 -5.93
N TYR A 32 -9.40 3.90 -6.62
CA TYR A 32 -8.26 3.13 -6.10
C TYR A 32 -7.03 4.02 -5.91
N ILE A 33 -6.74 4.89 -6.88
CA ILE A 33 -5.60 5.81 -6.79
C ILE A 33 -5.78 6.76 -5.60
N ARG A 34 -6.99 7.28 -5.42
CA ARG A 34 -7.33 8.13 -4.28
C ARG A 34 -7.06 7.42 -2.95
N GLN A 35 -7.52 6.18 -2.85
CA GLN A 35 -7.28 5.37 -1.66
C GLN A 35 -5.79 5.09 -1.43
N CYS A 36 -5.04 4.80 -2.48
CA CYS A 36 -3.60 4.61 -2.38
C CYS A 36 -2.90 5.85 -1.81
N VAL A 37 -3.23 7.03 -2.35
CA VAL A 37 -2.64 8.29 -1.87
C VAL A 37 -3.01 8.54 -0.42
N LEU A 38 -4.28 8.35 -0.06
CA LEU A 38 -4.76 8.60 1.29
C LEU A 38 -4.21 7.58 2.31
N SER A 39 -3.80 6.40 1.86
CA SER A 39 -3.25 5.38 2.74
C SER A 39 -1.87 5.71 3.30
N PHE A 40 -1.15 6.64 2.67
CA PHE A 40 0.18 7.06 3.14
C PHE A 40 0.03 8.13 4.22
N PRO A 41 0.43 7.85 5.47
CA PRO A 41 0.49 8.90 6.48
C PRO A 41 1.49 10.00 6.06
N LEU A 42 1.22 11.24 6.46
CA LEU A 42 2.09 12.36 6.09
C LEU A 42 3.51 12.23 6.68
N TRP A 43 3.66 11.48 7.77
CA TRP A 43 4.95 11.29 8.43
C TRP A 43 5.78 10.15 7.83
N VAL A 44 5.21 9.32 6.97
CA VAL A 44 5.95 8.21 6.34
C VAL A 44 6.87 8.76 5.26
N LYS A 45 8.12 8.31 5.30
CA LYS A 45 9.14 8.64 4.31
C LYS A 45 9.40 7.45 3.40
N ASP A 46 9.84 7.71 2.17
CA ASP A 46 10.23 6.64 1.26
C ASP A 46 11.35 5.79 1.85
N SER A 47 12.26 6.41 2.62
CA SER A 47 13.35 5.70 3.29
C SER A 47 12.85 4.71 4.34
N ASP A 48 11.66 4.90 4.89
CA ASP A 48 11.06 3.96 5.84
C ASP A 48 10.57 2.69 5.15
N LEU A 49 10.18 2.78 3.88
CA LEU A 49 9.64 1.68 3.10
C LEU A 49 10.70 0.98 2.25
N ARG A 50 11.83 1.65 2.00
CA ARG A 50 12.88 1.13 1.13
C ARG A 50 13.43 -0.24 1.55
N PRO A 51 13.69 -0.51 2.84
CA PRO A 51 14.19 -1.83 3.24
C PRO A 51 13.30 -2.99 2.82
N ILE A 52 11.97 -2.80 2.94
CA ILE A 52 11.01 -3.84 2.54
C ILE A 52 11.01 -4.01 1.02
N TRP A 53 11.05 -2.93 0.30
CA TRP A 53 11.09 -2.95 -1.16
C TRP A 53 12.36 -3.61 -1.68
N ASP A 54 13.50 -3.24 -1.11
CA ASP A 54 14.78 -3.83 -1.50
C ASP A 54 14.80 -5.34 -1.19
N LYS A 55 14.19 -5.75 -0.08
CA LYS A 55 14.08 -7.16 0.27
C LYS A 55 13.23 -7.94 -0.73
N ALA A 56 12.14 -7.36 -1.19
CA ALA A 56 11.29 -7.99 -2.22
C ALA A 56 12.07 -8.17 -3.53
N LYS A 57 12.82 -7.16 -3.93
CA LYS A 57 13.67 -7.24 -5.14
C LYS A 57 14.78 -8.26 -4.98
N GLN A 58 15.39 -8.34 -3.80
CA GLN A 58 16.44 -9.32 -3.51
C GLN A 58 15.88 -10.75 -3.63
N LEU A 59 14.71 -11.00 -3.05
CA LEU A 59 14.07 -12.32 -3.12
C LEU A 59 13.73 -12.69 -4.56
N GLU A 60 13.28 -11.72 -5.36
CA GLU A 60 13.01 -11.97 -6.78
C GLU A 60 14.28 -12.34 -7.54
N ALA A 61 15.38 -11.65 -7.26
CA ALA A 61 16.67 -11.95 -7.88
C ALA A 61 17.21 -13.33 -7.47
N GLU A 62 17.03 -13.73 -6.21
CA GLU A 62 17.52 -15.00 -5.69
C GLU A 62 16.69 -16.19 -6.14
N THR A 63 15.37 -16.04 -6.26
CA THR A 63 14.45 -17.15 -6.53
C THR A 63 13.96 -17.19 -7.96
N GLY A 64 14.08 -16.10 -8.71
CA GLY A 64 13.50 -15.96 -10.05
C GLY A 64 11.97 -15.85 -10.02
N ILE A 65 11.36 -15.74 -8.84
CA ILE A 65 9.92 -15.64 -8.67
C ILE A 65 9.59 -14.19 -8.31
N LYS A 66 8.59 -13.62 -8.99
CA LYS A 66 8.15 -12.25 -8.72
C LYS A 66 7.58 -12.13 -7.31
N HIS A 67 8.11 -11.16 -6.56
CA HIS A 67 7.63 -10.81 -5.22
C HIS A 67 7.02 -9.41 -5.24
N VAL A 68 5.96 -9.22 -4.49
CA VAL A 68 5.24 -7.97 -4.41
C VAL A 68 5.04 -7.58 -2.95
N LEU A 69 4.86 -6.29 -2.72
CA LEU A 69 4.48 -5.77 -1.41
C LEU A 69 2.96 -5.84 -1.29
N ASP A 70 2.49 -6.34 -0.18
CA ASP A 70 1.07 -6.48 0.10
C ASP A 70 0.73 -5.82 1.43
N HIS A 71 -0.42 -5.17 1.49
CA HIS A 71 -0.93 -4.59 2.72
C HIS A 71 -1.62 -5.68 3.53
N ILE A 72 -1.16 -5.91 4.76
CA ILE A 72 -1.76 -6.90 5.66
C ILE A 72 -3.21 -6.53 5.90
N VAL A 73 -3.46 -5.28 6.29
CA VAL A 73 -4.80 -4.70 6.30
C VAL A 73 -4.96 -3.96 4.97
N PRO A 74 -5.90 -4.39 4.11
CA PRO A 74 -6.05 -3.82 2.77
C PRO A 74 -6.38 -2.33 2.78
N ILE A 75 -5.88 -1.59 1.80
CA ILE A 75 -6.23 -0.18 1.60
C ILE A 75 -7.62 -0.03 0.98
N SER A 76 -8.11 -1.07 0.32
CA SER A 76 -9.39 -1.06 -0.37
C SER A 76 -10.22 -2.26 0.08
N HIS A 77 -11.02 -2.08 1.12
CA HIS A 77 -11.87 -3.12 1.69
C HIS A 77 -13.16 -2.48 2.23
N PRO A 78 -14.33 -3.17 2.15
CA PRO A 78 -15.59 -2.59 2.61
C PRO A 78 -15.61 -2.18 4.08
N TYR A 79 -14.82 -2.83 4.94
CA TYR A 79 -14.90 -2.64 6.39
C TYR A 79 -13.67 -1.98 7.00
N VAL A 80 -12.54 -1.96 6.31
CA VAL A 80 -11.29 -1.45 6.84
C VAL A 80 -10.54 -0.65 5.79
N SER A 81 -9.67 0.26 6.27
CA SER A 81 -8.77 1.01 5.40
C SER A 81 -7.37 0.94 6.02
N GLY A 82 -6.51 0.14 5.41
CA GLY A 82 -5.15 -0.02 5.88
C GLY A 82 -4.26 1.16 5.52
N LEU A 83 -3.14 1.28 6.24
CA LEU A 83 -2.15 2.32 6.00
C LEU A 83 -0.92 1.74 5.29
N THR A 84 -0.27 2.57 4.49
CA THR A 84 1.01 2.22 3.87
C THR A 84 2.12 2.61 4.83
N VAL A 85 2.44 1.69 5.72
CA VAL A 85 3.45 1.82 6.77
C VAL A 85 4.22 0.51 6.86
N PRO A 86 5.48 0.53 7.36
CA PRO A 86 6.31 -0.69 7.37
C PRO A 86 5.65 -1.89 8.07
N TRP A 87 4.98 -1.67 9.18
CA TRP A 87 4.36 -2.75 9.94
C TRP A 87 3.04 -3.27 9.36
N ASN A 88 2.51 -2.62 8.34
CA ASN A 88 1.33 -3.10 7.60
C ASN A 88 1.67 -3.67 6.23
N LEU A 89 2.96 -3.83 5.93
CA LEU A 89 3.41 -4.37 4.66
C LEU A 89 4.04 -5.74 4.87
N GLN A 90 3.81 -6.62 3.92
CA GLN A 90 4.45 -7.94 3.88
C GLN A 90 4.86 -8.24 2.46
N ILE A 91 5.81 -9.16 2.31
CA ILE A 91 6.29 -9.59 1.00
C ILE A 91 5.62 -10.90 0.66
N LEU A 92 4.93 -10.94 -0.47
CA LEU A 92 4.30 -12.14 -0.98
C LEU A 92 4.81 -12.42 -2.39
N THR A 93 4.77 -13.68 -2.81
CA THR A 93 4.91 -13.99 -4.23
C THR A 93 3.68 -13.47 -4.96
N SER A 94 3.82 -13.23 -6.27
CA SER A 94 2.71 -12.77 -7.10
C SER A 94 1.51 -13.72 -7.02
N MET A 95 1.78 -15.03 -6.96
CA MET A 95 0.73 -16.05 -6.84
C MET A 95 0.02 -15.98 -5.48
N GLN A 96 0.77 -15.83 -4.40
CA GLN A 96 0.19 -15.69 -3.06
C GLN A 96 -0.68 -14.44 -2.97
N ASN A 97 -0.21 -13.34 -3.54
CA ASN A 97 -0.96 -12.09 -3.57
C ASN A 97 -2.27 -12.23 -4.33
N SER A 98 -2.24 -12.91 -5.48
CA SER A 98 -3.46 -13.16 -6.27
C SER A 98 -4.47 -14.01 -5.51
N LYS A 99 -3.99 -15.03 -4.76
CA LYS A 99 -4.87 -15.88 -3.95
C LYS A 99 -5.45 -15.14 -2.75
N LYS A 100 -4.67 -14.26 -2.13
CA LYS A 100 -5.12 -13.46 -0.99
C LYS A 100 -6.19 -12.47 -1.41
N SER A 101 -5.95 -11.72 -2.51
CA SER A 101 -6.85 -10.67 -2.98
C SER A 101 -7.33 -9.80 -1.80
N ASN A 102 -8.62 -9.46 -1.73
CA ASN A 102 -9.21 -8.66 -0.65
C ASN A 102 -9.92 -9.53 0.40
N LYS A 103 -9.42 -10.73 0.65
CA LYS A 103 -10.07 -11.70 1.55
C LYS A 103 -9.84 -11.43 3.04
N PHE A 104 -9.28 -10.29 3.38
CA PHE A 104 -9.12 -9.90 4.79
C PHE A 104 -10.48 -9.79 5.47
N HIS A 105 -10.59 -10.37 6.67
CA HIS A 105 -11.78 -10.28 7.49
C HIS A 105 -11.39 -9.65 8.84
N PRO A 106 -12.02 -8.53 9.25
CA PRO A 106 -11.63 -7.84 10.49
C PRO A 106 -11.77 -8.70 11.75
N ASP A 107 -12.64 -9.69 11.72
CA ASP A 107 -12.89 -10.57 12.86
C ASP A 107 -11.97 -11.80 12.90
N GLN A 108 -11.04 -11.92 11.95
CA GLN A 108 -10.05 -13.00 11.98
C GLN A 108 -9.07 -12.77 13.10
N THR A 109 -9.08 -13.66 14.08
CA THR A 109 -8.18 -13.60 15.22
C THR A 109 -6.90 -14.40 14.99
N ASP A 110 -6.93 -15.37 14.10
CA ASP A 110 -5.80 -16.22 13.76
C ASP A 110 -4.59 -15.43 13.25
N LEU A 111 -4.81 -14.28 12.61
CA LEU A 111 -3.73 -13.37 12.23
C LEU A 111 -2.92 -12.90 13.44
N PHE A 112 -3.54 -12.79 14.59
CA PHE A 112 -2.90 -12.36 15.81
C PHE A 112 -2.37 -13.53 16.63
N GLU A 113 -2.94 -14.70 16.46
CA GLU A 113 -2.51 -15.91 17.16
C GLU A 113 -1.18 -16.46 16.61
N GLU A 114 -0.88 -16.17 15.36
CA GLU A 114 0.38 -16.57 14.73
C GLU A 114 1.55 -15.64 15.08
N LEU A 115 1.25 -14.52 15.72
CA LEU A 115 2.25 -13.57 16.17
C LEU A 115 2.80 -13.97 17.53
#